data_e8c68786fbdb2afffa23f6a9a024f6a6
#
_entry.id   e8c68786fbdb2afffa23f6a9a024f6a6
#
_cell.length_a   1.000
_cell.length_b   1.000
_cell.length_c   1.000
_cell.angle_alpha   90.00
_cell.angle_beta   90.00
_cell.angle_gamma   90.00
#
_symmetry.space_group_name_H-M   'P 1'
#
loop_
_entity.id
_entity.type
_entity.pdbx_description
1 polymer ?
#
loop_
_entity_poly.entity_id
_entity_poly.type
_entity_poly.pdbx_seq_one_letter_code
_entity_poly.pdbx_strand_id
1 'polypeptide(L)'
;MTQDYIVKDIALAEFGRKELDIAETEMPGLMALRDEYGETKPLAGARIVGSLHMTIQTAVLIETLVALGADVRWASCNIFSTQDHAAAAIAQAGVPVFAIKGQSLEEHWDYLDLSFQFPEGPNLILDDGGDATLYILLGARAEAGEDLGVPGSEEETVIHAQIKKRMEASPGWFTKMRDQIKGVSEETTTGVHRLYDLVKNGQLPFPAINVNDSVTKSKFDNKYGCKESLVDGIRRATDTMMAGKVAVVCGYGDVGKGSAASLRGAGARVKVTEIDPICALQAAMDGFEVLTLEDAVADADIFITTTGNKDVIRIEHMRAMKDMAIVGNIGHFDNEIQVANLKNHKWTNIKEQVDMIEMPSGNRIILLSEGRLLNLGNATGHPSFVMSASFTNQVLAQIELWTKGDEYNNKVYILPKHLDEKVARLHLERIGVKLSSLNKEQADYIGVSTEGPFKPEHYRY
;
A
#
# COMPACT_ATOMS: atom_id res chain seq x y z
N MET A 1 -5.13 -4.35 33.75
CA MET A 1 -4.44 -3.62 32.66
C MET A 1 -5.53 -3.19 31.70
N THR A 2 -5.64 -1.90 31.43
CA THR A 2 -6.55 -1.41 30.36
C THR A 2 -6.08 -2.01 29.04
N GLN A 3 -6.99 -2.57 28.28
CA GLN A 3 -6.75 -3.13 26.95
C GLN A 3 -6.28 -1.99 26.01
N ASP A 4 -5.04 -2.06 25.51
CA ASP A 4 -4.49 -1.04 24.58
C ASP A 4 -4.51 -1.57 23.15
N TYR A 5 -5.67 -2.03 22.68
CA TYR A 5 -5.93 -2.45 21.32
C TYR A 5 -7.43 -2.41 21.01
N ILE A 6 -7.75 -2.33 19.72
CA ILE A 6 -9.10 -2.51 19.17
C ILE A 6 -9.01 -3.50 18.01
N VAL A 7 -9.55 -4.69 18.23
CA VAL A 7 -9.64 -5.77 17.23
C VAL A 7 -11.03 -6.38 17.27
N LYS A 8 -11.44 -7.01 16.18
CA LYS A 8 -12.78 -7.57 16.05
C LYS A 8 -13.09 -8.66 17.07
N ASP A 9 -12.16 -9.61 17.22
CA ASP A 9 -12.27 -10.73 18.15
C ASP A 9 -10.85 -11.24 18.49
N ILE A 10 -10.46 -11.11 19.74
CA ILE A 10 -9.17 -11.59 20.24
C ILE A 10 -9.02 -13.11 20.17
N ALA A 11 -10.15 -13.86 20.16
CA ALA A 11 -10.13 -15.32 20.05
C ALA A 11 -9.56 -15.80 18.69
N LEU A 12 -9.48 -14.93 17.69
CA LEU A 12 -8.86 -15.23 16.40
C LEU A 12 -7.33 -15.29 16.45
N ALA A 13 -6.71 -14.90 17.56
CA ALA A 13 -5.26 -14.78 17.68
C ALA A 13 -4.49 -16.09 17.43
N GLU A 14 -5.02 -17.23 17.92
CA GLU A 14 -4.40 -18.54 17.67
C GLU A 14 -4.39 -18.89 16.17
N PHE A 15 -5.48 -18.59 15.46
CA PHE A 15 -5.54 -18.77 14.02
C PHE A 15 -4.54 -17.84 13.31
N GLY A 16 -4.52 -16.55 13.71
CA GLY A 16 -3.57 -15.59 13.18
C GLY A 16 -2.11 -16.04 13.37
N ARG A 17 -1.74 -16.57 14.54
CA ARG A 17 -0.39 -17.08 14.79
C ARG A 17 0.01 -18.20 13.84
N LYS A 18 -0.88 -19.14 13.56
CA LYS A 18 -0.63 -20.25 12.62
C LYS A 18 -0.38 -19.74 11.19
N GLU A 19 -1.11 -18.73 10.76
CA GLU A 19 -0.85 -18.11 9.44
C GLU A 19 0.43 -17.26 9.42
N LEU A 20 0.77 -16.59 10.51
CA LEU A 20 2.07 -15.92 10.65
C LEU A 20 3.23 -16.91 10.55
N ASP A 21 3.15 -18.09 11.16
CA ASP A 21 4.18 -19.13 11.09
C ASP A 21 4.41 -19.58 9.63
N ILE A 22 3.34 -19.65 8.81
CA ILE A 22 3.46 -19.92 7.37
C ILE A 22 4.11 -18.73 6.66
N ALA A 23 3.65 -17.51 6.92
CA ALA A 23 4.15 -16.31 6.26
C ALA A 23 5.64 -16.08 6.52
N GLU A 24 6.13 -16.32 7.74
CA GLU A 24 7.54 -16.22 8.10
C GLU A 24 8.43 -17.11 7.22
N THR A 25 7.95 -18.31 6.83
CA THR A 25 8.71 -19.19 5.93
C THR A 25 8.84 -18.64 4.50
N GLU A 26 7.93 -17.75 4.11
CA GLU A 26 7.88 -17.10 2.80
C GLU A 26 8.39 -15.64 2.82
N MET A 27 8.87 -15.16 3.99
CA MET A 27 9.38 -13.79 4.14
C MET A 27 10.86 -13.75 4.54
N PRO A 28 11.77 -14.31 3.70
CA PRO A 28 13.16 -14.54 4.06
C PRO A 28 13.92 -13.24 4.35
N GLY A 29 13.55 -12.12 3.73
CA GLY A 29 14.22 -10.84 3.97
C GLY A 29 14.01 -10.34 5.40
N LEU A 30 12.78 -10.42 5.92
CA LEU A 30 12.49 -10.02 7.30
C LEU A 30 13.12 -10.97 8.32
N MET A 31 13.09 -12.29 8.05
CA MET A 31 13.75 -13.27 8.94
C MET A 31 15.25 -13.04 9.00
N ALA A 32 15.90 -12.80 7.87
CA ALA A 32 17.32 -12.49 7.81
C ALA A 32 17.67 -11.19 8.57
N LEU A 33 16.82 -10.16 8.53
CA LEU A 33 17.04 -8.95 9.33
C LEU A 33 16.87 -9.20 10.84
N ARG A 34 15.93 -10.07 11.25
CA ARG A 34 15.83 -10.48 12.67
C ARG A 34 17.11 -11.19 13.12
N ASP A 35 17.67 -12.07 12.29
CA ASP A 35 18.92 -12.79 12.61
C ASP A 35 20.11 -11.85 12.64
N GLU A 36 20.21 -10.90 11.69
CA GLU A 36 21.34 -9.96 11.60
C GLU A 36 21.33 -8.91 12.72
N TYR A 37 20.17 -8.36 13.06
CA TYR A 37 20.03 -7.19 13.92
C TYR A 37 19.38 -7.45 15.28
N GLY A 38 18.82 -8.64 15.52
CA GLY A 38 18.08 -8.94 16.73
C GLY A 38 18.87 -8.78 18.03
N GLU A 39 20.18 -9.03 18.01
CA GLU A 39 21.05 -8.81 19.16
C GLU A 39 21.42 -7.33 19.35
N THR A 40 21.70 -6.62 18.25
CA THR A 40 22.17 -5.22 18.28
C THR A 40 21.07 -4.21 18.51
N LYS A 41 19.82 -4.57 18.15
CA LYS A 41 18.61 -3.76 18.31
C LYS A 41 18.76 -2.34 17.79
N PRO A 42 19.02 -2.13 16.50
CA PRO A 42 19.31 -0.81 15.94
C PRO A 42 18.13 0.18 16.07
N LEU A 43 16.92 -0.31 16.34
CA LEU A 43 15.72 0.51 16.55
C LEU A 43 15.41 0.75 18.05
N ALA A 44 16.35 0.45 18.96
CA ALA A 44 16.14 0.72 20.38
C ALA A 44 15.84 2.21 20.62
N GLY A 45 14.71 2.51 21.28
CA GLY A 45 14.21 3.87 21.52
C GLY A 45 13.38 4.48 20.37
N ALA A 46 13.28 3.81 19.22
CA ALA A 46 12.34 4.18 18.17
C ALA A 46 10.90 3.89 18.63
N ARG A 47 10.01 4.86 18.47
CA ARG A 47 8.56 4.74 18.71
C ARG A 47 7.85 4.98 17.39
N ILE A 48 7.45 3.89 16.75
CA ILE A 48 6.95 3.86 15.37
C ILE A 48 5.43 3.84 15.36
N VAL A 49 4.82 4.87 14.78
CA VAL A 49 3.43 4.80 14.32
C VAL A 49 3.41 4.10 12.97
N GLY A 50 2.68 3.00 12.87
CA GLY A 50 2.40 2.34 11.61
C GLY A 50 0.98 2.63 11.13
N SER A 51 0.87 3.04 9.87
CA SER A 51 -0.39 3.20 9.16
C SER A 51 -0.28 2.47 7.83
N LEU A 52 -0.52 1.16 7.86
CA LEU A 52 -0.41 0.27 6.71
C LEU A 52 -1.36 -0.91 6.89
N HIS A 53 -1.85 -1.49 5.79
CA HIS A 53 -2.81 -2.59 5.77
C HIS A 53 -2.49 -3.66 6.83
N MET A 54 -3.41 -3.92 7.78
CA MET A 54 -3.18 -4.88 8.86
C MET A 54 -3.41 -6.32 8.37
N THR A 55 -2.47 -6.82 7.57
CA THR A 55 -2.46 -8.19 7.03
C THR A 55 -1.53 -9.10 7.82
N ILE A 56 -1.54 -10.41 7.49
CA ILE A 56 -0.59 -11.38 8.04
C ILE A 56 0.87 -10.96 7.75
N GLN A 57 1.15 -10.46 6.56
CA GLN A 57 2.49 -10.01 6.17
C GLN A 57 2.92 -8.78 6.99
N THR A 58 1.99 -7.88 7.24
CA THR A 58 2.23 -6.72 8.12
C THR A 58 2.46 -7.13 9.57
N ALA A 59 1.80 -8.16 10.04
CA ALA A 59 2.07 -8.71 11.36
C ALA A 59 3.53 -9.21 11.50
N VAL A 60 4.08 -9.85 10.46
CA VAL A 60 5.50 -10.24 10.42
C VAL A 60 6.42 -9.00 10.41
N LEU A 61 6.05 -7.94 9.69
CA LEU A 61 6.78 -6.66 9.72
C LEU A 61 6.79 -6.05 11.14
N ILE A 62 5.64 -5.96 11.78
CA ILE A 62 5.50 -5.42 13.16
C ILE A 62 6.39 -6.19 14.13
N GLU A 63 6.31 -7.52 14.13
CA GLU A 63 7.14 -8.36 15.00
C GLU A 63 8.63 -8.20 14.68
N THR A 64 8.99 -7.96 13.43
CA THR A 64 10.39 -7.68 13.04
C THR A 64 10.85 -6.34 13.63
N LEU A 65 10.07 -5.26 13.49
CA LEU A 65 10.41 -3.96 14.08
C LEU A 65 10.57 -4.06 15.61
N VAL A 66 9.68 -4.80 16.28
CA VAL A 66 9.76 -5.05 17.73
C VAL A 66 11.02 -5.86 18.08
N ALA A 67 11.33 -6.91 17.32
CA ALA A 67 12.55 -7.72 17.54
C ALA A 67 13.82 -6.87 17.40
N LEU A 68 13.80 -5.87 16.53
CA LEU A 68 14.90 -4.92 16.35
C LEU A 68 14.92 -3.78 17.40
N GLY A 69 14.01 -3.80 18.36
CA GLY A 69 14.00 -2.91 19.54
C GLY A 69 13.04 -1.72 19.47
N ALA A 70 12.20 -1.61 18.44
CA ALA A 70 11.21 -0.56 18.35
C ALA A 70 10.02 -0.78 19.31
N ASP A 71 9.47 0.31 19.81
CA ASP A 71 8.11 0.36 20.35
C ASP A 71 7.14 0.71 19.21
N VAL A 72 6.11 -0.09 18.99
CA VAL A 72 5.25 0.01 17.81
C VAL A 72 3.80 0.13 18.22
N ARG A 73 3.05 1.00 17.54
CA ARG A 73 1.59 1.09 17.59
C ARG A 73 1.07 1.15 16.16
N TRP A 74 -0.02 0.46 15.86
CA TRP A 74 -0.43 0.22 14.48
C TRP A 74 -1.91 0.46 14.23
N ALA A 75 -2.24 1.10 13.09
CA ALA A 75 -3.57 1.19 12.53
C ALA A 75 -3.56 0.72 11.06
N SER A 76 -4.69 0.27 10.54
CA SER A 76 -4.80 -0.04 9.10
C SER A 76 -5.01 1.24 8.31
N CYS A 77 -4.38 1.35 7.16
CA CYS A 77 -4.55 2.48 6.23
C CYS A 77 -5.78 2.36 5.31
N ASN A 78 -6.59 1.31 5.46
CA ASN A 78 -7.77 1.09 4.62
C ASN A 78 -8.86 0.34 5.39
N ILE A 79 -10.12 0.75 5.22
CA ILE A 79 -11.26 0.23 5.97
C ILE A 79 -11.63 -1.23 5.67
N PHE A 80 -11.20 -1.79 4.52
CA PHE A 80 -11.54 -3.16 4.10
C PHE A 80 -10.36 -4.13 4.05
N SER A 81 -9.13 -3.67 4.30
CA SER A 81 -7.92 -4.48 4.10
C SER A 81 -7.47 -5.29 5.30
N THR A 82 -7.99 -5.02 6.48
CA THR A 82 -7.60 -5.73 7.70
C THR A 82 -7.94 -7.22 7.61
N GLN A 83 -6.99 -8.07 8.01
CA GLN A 83 -7.22 -9.47 8.37
C GLN A 83 -7.39 -9.54 9.88
N ASP A 84 -8.62 -9.72 10.36
CA ASP A 84 -8.97 -9.62 11.79
C ASP A 84 -8.15 -10.58 12.67
N HIS A 85 -7.79 -11.74 12.16
CA HIS A 85 -6.95 -12.71 12.88
C HIS A 85 -5.48 -12.27 12.96
N ALA A 86 -4.97 -11.50 11.98
CA ALA A 86 -3.64 -10.90 12.05
C ALA A 86 -3.59 -9.83 13.14
N ALA A 87 -4.58 -8.94 13.17
CA ALA A 87 -4.72 -7.92 14.21
C ALA A 87 -4.83 -8.55 15.60
N ALA A 88 -5.63 -9.61 15.75
CA ALA A 88 -5.77 -10.34 17.01
C ALA A 88 -4.45 -10.97 17.48
N ALA A 89 -3.66 -11.57 16.57
CA ALA A 89 -2.37 -12.18 16.90
C ALA A 89 -1.38 -11.14 17.44
N ILE A 90 -1.29 -9.98 16.80
CA ILE A 90 -0.41 -8.87 17.21
C ILE A 90 -0.88 -8.27 18.54
N ALA A 91 -2.18 -8.08 18.75
CA ALA A 91 -2.74 -7.63 20.02
C ALA A 91 -2.42 -8.61 21.16
N GLN A 92 -2.55 -9.93 20.92
CA GLN A 92 -2.20 -10.97 21.89
C GLN A 92 -0.71 -11.00 22.21
N ALA A 93 0.16 -10.67 21.25
CA ALA A 93 1.60 -10.54 21.45
C ALA A 93 1.97 -9.28 22.26
N GLY A 94 1.00 -8.42 22.60
CA GLY A 94 1.19 -7.25 23.44
C GLY A 94 1.56 -5.97 22.68
N VAL A 95 1.43 -5.95 21.36
CA VAL A 95 1.64 -4.76 20.54
C VAL A 95 0.28 -4.06 20.35
N PRO A 96 0.17 -2.75 20.67
CA PRO A 96 -1.04 -1.99 20.44
C PRO A 96 -1.41 -1.93 18.95
N VAL A 97 -2.58 -2.45 18.61
CA VAL A 97 -3.12 -2.46 17.25
C VAL A 97 -4.59 -2.07 17.25
N PHE A 98 -4.97 -1.21 16.30
CA PHE A 98 -6.31 -0.64 16.17
C PHE A 98 -6.77 -0.87 14.72
N ALA A 99 -7.41 -2.01 14.45
CA ALA A 99 -7.81 -2.38 13.10
C ALA A 99 -8.91 -3.44 13.12
N ILE A 100 -9.99 -3.18 12.37
CA ILE A 100 -11.11 -4.09 12.15
C ILE A 100 -11.48 -4.08 10.66
N LYS A 101 -11.69 -5.23 10.04
CA LYS A 101 -12.20 -5.29 8.67
C LYS A 101 -13.63 -4.76 8.62
N GLY A 102 -13.85 -3.74 7.78
CA GLY A 102 -15.15 -3.09 7.63
C GLY A 102 -15.39 -1.99 8.67
N GLN A 103 -14.33 -1.45 9.28
CA GLN A 103 -14.42 -0.23 10.10
C GLN A 103 -15.00 0.95 9.29
N SER A 104 -15.71 1.87 9.95
CA SER A 104 -16.21 3.09 9.31
C SER A 104 -15.07 4.09 9.05
N LEU A 105 -15.34 5.16 8.28
CA LEU A 105 -14.36 6.23 8.08
C LEU A 105 -14.05 6.97 9.38
N GLU A 106 -15.04 7.16 10.26
CA GLU A 106 -14.84 7.75 11.59
C GLU A 106 -13.95 6.85 12.46
N GLU A 107 -14.20 5.54 12.47
CA GLU A 107 -13.38 4.57 13.19
C GLU A 107 -11.95 4.55 12.63
N HIS A 108 -11.77 4.66 11.31
CA HIS A 108 -10.46 4.73 10.67
C HIS A 108 -9.60 5.86 11.26
N TRP A 109 -10.14 7.08 11.33
CA TRP A 109 -9.42 8.23 11.85
C TRP A 109 -9.28 8.21 13.38
N ASP A 110 -10.26 7.66 14.11
CA ASP A 110 -10.14 7.41 15.55
C ASP A 110 -9.02 6.37 15.84
N TYR A 111 -8.92 5.30 15.09
CA TYR A 111 -7.90 4.27 15.26
C TYR A 111 -6.51 4.77 14.90
N LEU A 112 -6.41 5.57 13.85
CA LEU A 112 -5.16 6.24 13.51
C LEU A 112 -4.72 7.19 14.64
N ASP A 113 -5.61 7.99 15.19
CA ASP A 113 -5.32 8.85 16.34
C ASP A 113 -4.82 8.05 17.56
N LEU A 114 -5.43 6.90 17.85
CA LEU A 114 -5.00 6.01 18.93
C LEU A 114 -3.59 5.45 18.70
N SER A 115 -3.18 5.22 17.46
CA SER A 115 -1.83 4.73 17.16
C SER A 115 -0.73 5.75 17.50
N PHE A 116 -1.05 7.04 17.59
CA PHE A 116 -0.10 8.07 18.03
C PHE A 116 0.04 8.19 19.57
N GLN A 117 -0.74 7.46 20.35
CA GLN A 117 -0.83 7.62 21.82
C GLN A 117 0.31 6.89 22.56
N PHE A 118 1.56 7.20 22.25
CA PHE A 118 2.70 6.80 23.09
C PHE A 118 2.82 7.70 24.32
N PRO A 119 3.31 7.21 25.45
CA PRO A 119 3.54 8.04 26.65
C PRO A 119 4.38 9.28 26.37
N GLU A 120 5.42 9.17 25.53
CA GLU A 120 6.31 10.26 25.16
C GLU A 120 6.06 10.80 23.74
N GLY A 121 5.04 10.30 23.06
CA GLY A 121 4.77 10.57 21.65
C GLY A 121 5.64 9.73 20.69
N PRO A 122 5.21 9.56 19.43
CA PRO A 122 5.99 8.86 18.41
C PRO A 122 7.20 9.68 17.97
N ASN A 123 8.20 9.00 17.38
CA ASN A 123 9.36 9.67 16.79
C ASN A 123 9.67 9.20 15.34
N LEU A 124 8.96 8.20 14.87
CA LEU A 124 9.00 7.74 13.46
C LEU A 124 7.60 7.39 12.98
N ILE A 125 7.40 7.53 11.67
CA ILE A 125 6.19 7.10 10.98
C ILE A 125 6.56 6.07 9.91
N LEU A 126 5.77 4.99 9.81
CA LEU A 126 5.74 4.06 8.70
C LEU A 126 4.36 4.15 8.07
N ASP A 127 4.27 4.74 6.90
CA ASP A 127 3.02 5.14 6.26
C ASP A 127 2.77 4.40 4.94
N ASP A 128 1.49 4.28 4.59
CA ASP A 128 1.02 3.75 3.31
C ASP A 128 -0.18 4.57 2.82
N GLY A 129 0.08 5.42 1.83
CA GLY A 129 -0.87 6.41 1.33
C GLY A 129 -0.74 7.79 1.97
N GLY A 130 0.07 7.91 3.03
CA GLY A 130 0.41 9.18 3.66
C GLY A 130 -0.64 9.70 4.65
N ASP A 131 -1.55 8.86 5.16
CA ASP A 131 -2.63 9.31 6.06
C ASP A 131 -2.12 9.69 7.44
N ALA A 132 -1.16 8.96 8.01
CA ALA A 132 -0.56 9.31 9.29
C ALA A 132 0.23 10.63 9.20
N THR A 133 1.00 10.80 8.14
CA THR A 133 1.73 12.05 7.84
C THR A 133 0.77 13.21 7.64
N LEU A 134 -0.29 13.01 6.85
CA LEU A 134 -1.31 14.03 6.58
C LEU A 134 -2.00 14.48 7.87
N TYR A 135 -2.43 13.54 8.71
CA TYR A 135 -3.12 13.80 9.97
C TYR A 135 -2.32 14.72 10.90
N ILE A 136 -1.04 14.39 11.09
CA ILE A 136 -0.16 15.20 11.96
C ILE A 136 0.12 16.58 11.36
N LEU A 137 0.37 16.68 10.06
CA LEU A 137 0.71 17.95 9.44
C LEU A 137 -0.51 18.88 9.30
N LEU A 138 -1.68 18.36 8.94
CA LEU A 138 -2.92 19.14 8.91
C LEU A 138 -3.30 19.61 10.30
N GLY A 139 -3.22 18.75 11.31
CA GLY A 139 -3.50 19.11 12.69
C GLY A 139 -2.56 20.22 13.21
N ALA A 140 -1.27 20.13 12.93
CA ALA A 140 -0.30 21.15 13.31
C ALA A 140 -0.57 22.51 12.62
N ARG A 141 -1.01 22.49 11.36
CA ARG A 141 -1.42 23.71 10.62
C ARG A 141 -2.69 24.32 11.23
N ALA A 142 -3.67 23.48 11.56
CA ALA A 142 -4.89 23.93 12.24
C ALA A 142 -4.58 24.56 13.61
N GLU A 143 -3.67 23.98 14.40
CA GLU A 143 -3.20 24.55 15.68
C GLU A 143 -2.46 25.88 15.49
N ALA A 144 -1.77 26.10 14.37
CA ALA A 144 -1.16 27.36 14.01
C ALA A 144 -2.19 28.42 13.55
N GLY A 145 -3.48 28.06 13.48
CA GLY A 145 -4.55 28.96 13.07
C GLY A 145 -4.76 29.05 11.55
N GLU A 146 -4.19 28.13 10.78
CA GLU A 146 -4.44 28.06 9.35
C GLU A 146 -5.86 27.53 9.07
N ASP A 147 -6.53 28.11 8.09
CA ASP A 147 -7.78 27.61 7.57
C ASP A 147 -7.49 26.37 6.66
N LEU A 148 -7.99 25.22 7.04
CA LEU A 148 -7.84 23.99 6.26
C LEU A 148 -8.74 23.95 5.01
N GLY A 149 -9.61 24.94 4.82
CA GLY A 149 -10.54 25.04 3.71
C GLY A 149 -11.83 24.23 3.91
N VAL A 150 -12.66 24.24 2.87
CA VAL A 150 -13.91 23.47 2.85
C VAL A 150 -13.60 22.06 2.35
N PRO A 151 -13.99 21.01 3.08
CA PRO A 151 -13.77 19.64 2.66
C PRO A 151 -14.38 19.34 1.26
N GLY A 152 -13.60 18.76 0.37
CA GLY A 152 -14.03 18.38 -0.97
C GLY A 152 -14.52 16.94 -1.08
N SER A 153 -14.37 16.15 -0.01
CA SER A 153 -14.80 14.74 0.07
C SER A 153 -15.37 14.40 1.44
N GLU A 154 -16.01 13.24 1.53
CA GLU A 154 -16.49 12.68 2.80
C GLU A 154 -15.31 12.39 3.73
N GLU A 155 -14.22 11.84 3.21
CA GLU A 155 -12.99 11.55 3.94
C GLU A 155 -12.35 12.83 4.52
N GLU A 156 -12.26 13.91 3.72
CA GLU A 156 -11.78 15.21 4.22
C GLU A 156 -12.68 15.78 5.30
N THR A 157 -13.99 15.55 5.23
CA THR A 157 -14.94 15.98 6.27
C THR A 157 -14.65 15.27 7.60
N VAL A 158 -14.41 13.96 7.56
CA VAL A 158 -14.15 13.14 8.75
C VAL A 158 -12.80 13.48 9.37
N ILE A 159 -11.72 13.62 8.58
CA ILE A 159 -10.40 13.99 9.10
C ILE A 159 -10.43 15.38 9.75
N HIS A 160 -11.12 16.38 9.15
CA HIS A 160 -11.25 17.70 9.76
C HIS A 160 -12.00 17.64 11.10
N ALA A 161 -13.06 16.82 11.20
CA ALA A 161 -13.78 16.61 12.44
C ALA A 161 -12.90 15.96 13.52
N GLN A 162 -12.10 14.96 13.15
CA GLN A 162 -11.17 14.28 14.05
C GLN A 162 -10.04 15.21 14.55
N ILE A 163 -9.48 16.03 13.66
CA ILE A 163 -8.48 17.03 14.03
C ILE A 163 -9.08 18.00 15.07
N LYS A 164 -10.28 18.53 14.81
CA LYS A 164 -10.96 19.42 15.76
C LYS A 164 -11.18 18.76 17.12
N LYS A 165 -11.69 17.52 17.12
CA LYS A 165 -11.90 16.72 18.34
C LYS A 165 -10.60 16.57 19.15
N ARG A 166 -9.47 16.28 18.49
CA ARG A 166 -8.16 16.15 19.15
C ARG A 166 -7.66 17.49 19.70
N MET A 167 -7.78 18.59 18.93
CA MET A 167 -7.38 19.92 19.37
C MET A 167 -8.16 20.39 20.61
N GLU A 168 -9.47 20.11 20.67
CA GLU A 168 -10.31 20.41 21.83
C GLU A 168 -9.91 19.61 23.07
N ALA A 169 -9.58 18.33 22.88
CA ALA A 169 -9.16 17.43 23.97
C ALA A 169 -7.74 17.72 24.48
N SER A 170 -6.83 18.15 23.61
CA SER A 170 -5.40 18.33 23.93
C SER A 170 -4.78 19.43 23.07
N PRO A 171 -5.00 20.71 23.40
CA PRO A 171 -4.42 21.83 22.63
C PRO A 171 -2.89 21.75 22.55
N GLY A 172 -2.34 21.98 21.35
CA GLY A 172 -0.88 21.90 21.08
C GLY A 172 -0.35 20.49 20.86
N TRP A 173 -1.21 19.48 20.87
CA TRP A 173 -0.81 18.09 20.72
C TRP A 173 -0.19 17.78 19.35
N PHE A 174 -0.79 18.25 18.26
CA PHE A 174 -0.29 18.00 16.91
C PHE A 174 1.08 18.64 16.68
N THR A 175 1.26 19.88 17.11
CA THR A 175 2.56 20.58 17.03
C THR A 175 3.64 19.82 17.80
N LYS A 176 3.32 19.39 19.03
CA LYS A 176 4.24 18.59 19.85
C LYS A 176 4.61 17.27 19.17
N MET A 177 3.62 16.54 18.61
CA MET A 177 3.88 15.27 17.93
C MET A 177 4.74 15.48 16.67
N ARG A 178 4.37 16.44 15.81
CA ARG A 178 5.14 16.80 14.61
C ARG A 178 6.61 17.07 14.92
N ASP A 179 6.87 17.85 15.97
CA ASP A 179 8.23 18.29 16.32
C ASP A 179 9.11 17.13 16.87
N GLN A 180 8.50 16.01 17.25
CA GLN A 180 9.20 14.80 17.71
C GLN A 180 9.51 13.81 16.58
N ILE A 181 8.82 13.90 15.44
CA ILE A 181 9.02 12.99 14.31
C ILE A 181 10.38 13.27 13.66
N LYS A 182 11.21 12.24 13.58
CA LYS A 182 12.53 12.26 12.93
C LYS A 182 12.50 11.89 11.47
N GLY A 183 11.42 11.25 11.02
CA GLY A 183 11.26 10.87 9.63
C GLY A 183 10.06 9.95 9.37
N VAL A 184 9.76 9.78 8.09
CA VAL A 184 8.70 8.90 7.59
C VAL A 184 9.25 8.02 6.48
N SER A 185 8.84 6.73 6.47
CA SER A 185 8.97 5.87 5.30
C SER A 185 7.60 5.63 4.68
N GLU A 186 7.49 5.77 3.35
CA GLU A 186 6.23 5.69 2.61
C GLU A 186 6.24 4.51 1.64
N GLU A 187 5.17 3.69 1.70
CA GLU A 187 5.05 2.44 0.94
C GLU A 187 4.53 2.63 -0.48
N THR A 188 3.64 3.59 -0.73
CA THR A 188 2.88 3.60 -1.99
C THR A 188 3.01 4.89 -2.78
N THR A 189 2.80 4.79 -4.10
CA THR A 189 2.92 5.91 -5.06
C THR A 189 2.10 7.14 -4.64
N THR A 190 0.89 6.95 -4.12
CA THR A 190 0.03 8.08 -3.75
C THR A 190 0.57 8.87 -2.56
N GLY A 191 1.05 8.18 -1.52
CA GLY A 191 1.69 8.83 -0.37
C GLY A 191 2.99 9.53 -0.78
N VAL A 192 3.77 8.91 -1.67
CA VAL A 192 4.98 9.52 -2.24
C VAL A 192 4.66 10.83 -2.99
N HIS A 193 3.59 10.88 -3.78
CA HIS A 193 3.17 12.13 -4.43
C HIS A 193 2.82 13.22 -3.41
N ARG A 194 2.09 12.87 -2.34
CA ARG A 194 1.80 13.80 -1.22
C ARG A 194 3.09 14.34 -0.59
N LEU A 195 4.09 13.47 -0.36
CA LEU A 195 5.38 13.90 0.20
C LEU A 195 6.12 14.86 -0.74
N TYR A 196 6.15 14.60 -2.05
CA TYR A 196 6.74 15.52 -3.02
C TYR A 196 6.02 16.87 -3.07
N ASP A 197 4.69 16.89 -2.98
CA ASP A 197 3.91 18.12 -2.89
C ASP A 197 4.23 18.91 -1.62
N LEU A 198 4.39 18.25 -0.47
CA LEU A 198 4.84 18.86 0.78
C LEU A 198 6.23 19.49 0.63
N VAL A 199 7.18 18.80 -0.02
CA VAL A 199 8.52 19.36 -0.31
C VAL A 199 8.43 20.59 -1.20
N LYS A 200 7.68 20.50 -2.29
CA LYS A 200 7.49 21.61 -3.24
C LYS A 200 6.94 22.87 -2.57
N ASN A 201 6.05 22.69 -1.60
CA ASN A 201 5.41 23.77 -0.85
C ASN A 201 6.22 24.20 0.40
N GLY A 202 7.38 23.57 0.68
CA GLY A 202 8.18 23.86 1.89
C GLY A 202 7.51 23.45 3.19
N GLN A 203 6.62 22.46 3.15
CA GLN A 203 5.77 22.03 4.26
C GLN A 203 6.18 20.67 4.88
N LEU A 204 7.22 20.00 4.35
CA LEU A 204 7.73 18.76 4.93
C LEU A 204 8.74 19.08 6.04
N PRO A 205 8.44 18.85 7.33
CA PRO A 205 9.29 19.26 8.44
C PRO A 205 10.36 18.25 8.85
N PHE A 206 10.42 17.08 8.22
CA PHE A 206 11.32 15.97 8.51
C PHE A 206 11.72 15.23 7.22
N PRO A 207 12.79 14.44 7.19
CA PRO A 207 13.15 13.61 6.04
C PRO A 207 12.12 12.52 5.78
N ALA A 208 11.96 12.16 4.52
CA ALA A 208 11.10 11.06 4.09
C ALA A 208 11.88 10.08 3.20
N ILE A 209 11.69 8.78 3.40
CA ILE A 209 12.20 7.74 2.51
C ILE A 209 11.03 7.18 1.69
N ASN A 210 11.11 7.36 0.39
CA ASN A 210 10.23 6.78 -0.60
C ASN A 210 10.63 5.32 -0.84
N VAL A 211 9.98 4.40 -0.14
CA VAL A 211 10.18 2.96 -0.30
C VAL A 211 9.57 2.46 -1.60
N ASN A 212 8.46 3.07 -2.06
CA ASN A 212 7.80 2.67 -3.30
C ASN A 212 8.75 2.61 -4.50
N ASP A 213 9.68 3.57 -4.61
CA ASP A 213 10.58 3.68 -5.76
C ASP A 213 11.92 2.92 -5.57
N SER A 214 12.12 2.23 -4.46
CA SER A 214 13.13 1.16 -4.38
C SER A 214 12.83 0.12 -5.45
N VAL A 215 13.84 -0.32 -6.20
CA VAL A 215 13.61 -1.24 -7.34
C VAL A 215 13.05 -2.57 -6.86
N THR A 216 13.55 -3.09 -5.73
CA THR A 216 13.06 -4.32 -5.10
C THR A 216 11.65 -4.18 -4.51
N LYS A 217 11.08 -2.97 -4.47
CA LYS A 217 9.66 -2.73 -4.17
C LYS A 217 8.86 -2.55 -5.46
N SER A 218 9.09 -1.48 -6.22
CA SER A 218 8.24 -1.11 -7.36
C SER A 218 8.20 -2.15 -8.47
N LYS A 219 9.33 -2.80 -8.79
CA LYS A 219 9.41 -3.81 -9.84
C LYS A 219 9.00 -5.22 -9.38
N PHE A 220 8.75 -5.41 -8.08
CA PHE A 220 8.33 -6.68 -7.48
C PHE A 220 6.90 -6.59 -6.95
N ASP A 221 6.66 -5.81 -5.91
CA ASP A 221 5.35 -5.63 -5.29
C ASP A 221 4.31 -5.13 -6.30
N ASN A 222 4.51 -3.96 -6.88
CA ASN A 222 3.54 -3.35 -7.79
C ASN A 222 3.26 -4.23 -9.03
N LYS A 223 4.24 -4.99 -9.49
CA LYS A 223 4.11 -5.84 -10.67
C LYS A 223 3.72 -7.29 -10.32
N TYR A 224 4.55 -8.00 -9.58
CA TYR A 224 4.32 -9.42 -9.27
C TYR A 224 3.23 -9.61 -8.21
N GLY A 225 3.14 -8.70 -7.23
CA GLY A 225 2.05 -8.70 -6.25
C GLY A 225 0.69 -8.58 -6.92
N CYS A 226 0.51 -7.62 -7.84
CA CYS A 226 -0.72 -7.47 -8.61
C CYS A 226 -0.96 -8.65 -9.56
N LYS A 227 0.12 -9.25 -10.12
CA LYS A 227 0.01 -10.44 -10.96
C LYS A 227 -0.59 -11.62 -10.21
N GLU A 228 -0.23 -11.83 -8.95
CA GLU A 228 -0.78 -12.90 -8.12
C GLU A 228 -2.19 -12.54 -7.58
N SER A 229 -2.38 -11.34 -7.07
CA SER A 229 -3.55 -10.98 -6.26
C SER A 229 -4.78 -10.54 -7.05
N LEU A 230 -4.64 -10.01 -8.28
CA LEU A 230 -5.78 -9.50 -9.03
C LEU A 230 -6.82 -10.57 -9.35
N VAL A 231 -6.40 -11.65 -10.00
CA VAL A 231 -7.32 -12.74 -10.40
C VAL A 231 -7.83 -13.49 -9.18
N ASP A 232 -7.04 -13.59 -8.10
CA ASP A 232 -7.49 -14.13 -6.82
C ASP A 232 -8.67 -13.33 -6.28
N GLY A 233 -8.56 -12.00 -6.22
CA GLY A 233 -9.64 -11.12 -5.77
C GLY A 233 -10.91 -11.24 -6.62
N ILE A 234 -10.80 -11.23 -7.95
CA ILE A 234 -11.95 -11.38 -8.85
C ILE A 234 -12.63 -12.74 -8.67
N ARG A 235 -11.86 -13.84 -8.58
CA ARG A 235 -12.41 -15.19 -8.39
C ARG A 235 -13.13 -15.36 -7.06
N ARG A 236 -12.52 -14.91 -5.98
CA ARG A 236 -13.17 -14.96 -4.65
C ARG A 236 -14.44 -14.11 -4.61
N ALA A 237 -14.43 -12.94 -5.26
CA ALA A 237 -15.59 -12.06 -5.33
C ALA A 237 -16.74 -12.68 -6.13
N THR A 238 -16.48 -13.23 -7.31
CA THR A 238 -17.52 -13.50 -8.32
C THR A 238 -17.58 -14.94 -8.81
N ASP A 239 -16.59 -15.78 -8.45
CA ASP A 239 -16.43 -17.14 -9.00
C ASP A 239 -16.42 -17.19 -10.53
N THR A 240 -16.06 -16.08 -11.18
CA THR A 240 -16.08 -15.94 -12.64
C THR A 240 -14.86 -16.64 -13.26
N MET A 241 -15.11 -17.43 -14.30
CA MET A 241 -14.05 -17.98 -15.13
C MET A 241 -13.43 -16.88 -16.00
N MET A 242 -12.11 -16.70 -15.89
CA MET A 242 -11.37 -15.67 -16.65
C MET A 242 -11.18 -16.05 -18.12
N ALA A 243 -10.99 -17.34 -18.39
CA ALA A 243 -10.73 -17.81 -19.77
C ALA A 243 -11.85 -17.40 -20.74
N GLY A 244 -11.44 -16.77 -21.85
CA GLY A 244 -12.33 -16.29 -22.90
C GLY A 244 -13.01 -14.94 -22.62
N LYS A 245 -12.97 -14.42 -21.39
CA LYS A 245 -13.47 -13.08 -21.08
C LYS A 245 -12.65 -12.00 -21.76
N VAL A 246 -13.29 -10.89 -22.12
CA VAL A 246 -12.61 -9.66 -22.52
C VAL A 246 -12.40 -8.81 -21.28
N ALA A 247 -11.16 -8.49 -20.97
CA ALA A 247 -10.79 -7.69 -19.82
C ALA A 247 -10.05 -6.43 -20.26
N VAL A 248 -10.45 -5.27 -19.72
CA VAL A 248 -9.79 -3.99 -19.92
C VAL A 248 -9.00 -3.64 -18.69
N VAL A 249 -7.72 -3.37 -18.85
CA VAL A 249 -6.82 -2.84 -17.82
C VAL A 249 -6.54 -1.38 -18.17
N CYS A 250 -6.98 -0.47 -17.30
CA CYS A 250 -6.76 0.96 -17.46
C CYS A 250 -5.43 1.34 -16.79
N GLY A 251 -4.42 1.61 -17.61
CA GLY A 251 -3.04 1.89 -17.21
C GLY A 251 -2.07 0.73 -17.49
N TYR A 252 -0.81 1.07 -17.83
CA TYR A 252 0.25 0.08 -18.10
C TYR A 252 1.58 0.47 -17.41
N GLY A 253 1.48 1.10 -16.23
CA GLY A 253 2.58 1.20 -15.26
C GLY A 253 2.90 -0.17 -14.63
N ASP A 254 3.66 -0.23 -13.55
CA ASP A 254 4.03 -1.51 -12.93
C ASP A 254 2.80 -2.32 -12.47
N VAL A 255 1.81 -1.68 -11.86
CA VAL A 255 0.53 -2.29 -11.46
C VAL A 255 -0.25 -2.80 -12.68
N GLY A 256 -0.35 -1.98 -13.73
CA GLY A 256 -1.04 -2.35 -14.98
C GLY A 256 -0.38 -3.53 -15.69
N LYS A 257 0.96 -3.56 -15.75
CA LYS A 257 1.74 -4.69 -16.30
C LYS A 257 1.47 -6.00 -15.56
N GLY A 258 1.49 -5.94 -14.22
CA GLY A 258 1.15 -7.08 -13.39
C GLY A 258 -0.28 -7.55 -13.60
N SER A 259 -1.23 -6.64 -13.60
CA SER A 259 -2.67 -6.90 -13.78
C SER A 259 -2.99 -7.50 -15.16
N ALA A 260 -2.43 -6.94 -16.22
CA ALA A 260 -2.60 -7.46 -17.58
C ALA A 260 -2.00 -8.87 -17.72
N ALA A 261 -0.81 -9.10 -17.14
CA ALA A 261 -0.18 -10.43 -17.13
C ALA A 261 -1.01 -11.44 -16.32
N SER A 262 -1.60 -11.04 -15.19
CA SER A 262 -2.50 -11.88 -14.38
C SER A 262 -3.69 -12.38 -15.18
N LEU A 263 -4.43 -11.46 -15.78
CA LEU A 263 -5.62 -11.76 -16.58
C LEU A 263 -5.30 -12.59 -17.81
N ARG A 264 -4.23 -12.25 -18.55
CA ARG A 264 -3.76 -13.03 -19.71
C ARG A 264 -3.31 -14.44 -19.30
N GLY A 265 -2.59 -14.56 -18.18
CA GLY A 265 -2.16 -15.85 -17.63
C GLY A 265 -3.35 -16.75 -17.24
N ALA A 266 -4.47 -16.16 -16.83
CA ALA A 266 -5.71 -16.86 -16.54
C ALA A 266 -6.59 -17.14 -17.80
N GLY A 267 -6.13 -16.76 -18.99
CA GLY A 267 -6.79 -17.02 -20.29
C GLY A 267 -7.77 -15.94 -20.74
N ALA A 268 -7.78 -14.77 -20.14
CA ALA A 268 -8.57 -13.64 -20.62
C ALA A 268 -7.96 -13.00 -21.87
N ARG A 269 -8.80 -12.42 -22.72
CA ARG A 269 -8.42 -11.55 -23.83
C ARG A 269 -8.28 -10.13 -23.30
N VAL A 270 -7.04 -9.69 -23.10
CA VAL A 270 -6.75 -8.43 -22.41
C VAL A 270 -6.58 -7.30 -23.39
N LYS A 271 -7.27 -6.19 -23.14
CA LYS A 271 -7.10 -4.87 -23.76
C LYS A 271 -6.52 -3.90 -22.73
N VAL A 272 -5.74 -2.93 -23.19
CA VAL A 272 -5.08 -1.94 -22.31
C VAL A 272 -5.49 -0.54 -22.76
N THR A 273 -5.77 0.34 -21.81
CA THR A 273 -5.87 1.79 -22.09
C THR A 273 -4.71 2.51 -21.41
N GLU A 274 -4.09 3.49 -22.09
CA GLU A 274 -2.92 4.18 -21.55
C GLU A 274 -2.81 5.60 -22.10
N ILE A 275 -2.30 6.52 -21.29
CA ILE A 275 -2.04 7.92 -21.69
C ILE A 275 -0.57 8.18 -21.99
N ASP A 276 0.35 7.44 -21.36
CA ASP A 276 1.79 7.54 -21.57
C ASP A 276 2.17 6.79 -22.87
N PRO A 277 2.74 7.48 -23.88
CA PRO A 277 3.09 6.84 -25.14
C PRO A 277 4.17 5.76 -25.01
N ILE A 278 5.05 5.84 -23.99
CA ILE A 278 6.09 4.84 -23.74
C ILE A 278 5.44 3.57 -23.17
N CYS A 279 4.57 3.71 -22.17
CA CYS A 279 3.84 2.59 -21.59
C CYS A 279 2.88 1.95 -22.62
N ALA A 280 2.20 2.76 -23.44
CA ALA A 280 1.35 2.27 -24.53
C ALA A 280 2.14 1.45 -25.56
N LEU A 281 3.33 1.94 -25.95
CA LEU A 281 4.21 1.21 -26.86
C LEU A 281 4.70 -0.10 -26.24
N GLN A 282 5.04 -0.11 -24.93
CA GLN A 282 5.41 -1.35 -24.22
C GLN A 282 4.25 -2.35 -24.21
N ALA A 283 3.02 -1.89 -23.92
CA ALA A 283 1.84 -2.76 -23.94
C ALA A 283 1.61 -3.41 -25.32
N ALA A 284 1.77 -2.63 -26.39
CA ALA A 284 1.67 -3.14 -27.77
C ALA A 284 2.77 -4.15 -28.09
N MET A 285 4.02 -3.91 -27.67
CA MET A 285 5.14 -4.86 -27.85
C MET A 285 4.95 -6.13 -27.02
N ASP A 286 4.31 -6.05 -25.86
CA ASP A 286 3.95 -7.21 -25.04
C ASP A 286 2.74 -7.98 -25.62
N GLY A 287 2.18 -7.54 -26.74
CA GLY A 287 1.13 -8.22 -27.50
C GLY A 287 -0.29 -7.93 -27.00
N PHE A 288 -0.50 -6.81 -26.32
CA PHE A 288 -1.84 -6.33 -25.96
C PHE A 288 -2.41 -5.40 -27.03
N GLU A 289 -3.72 -5.44 -27.22
CA GLU A 289 -4.45 -4.41 -27.95
C GLU A 289 -4.52 -3.17 -27.07
N VAL A 290 -4.05 -2.03 -27.60
CA VAL A 290 -4.09 -0.73 -26.90
C VAL A 290 -5.08 0.18 -27.61
N LEU A 291 -6.07 0.70 -26.85
CA LEU A 291 -7.16 1.50 -27.39
C LEU A 291 -7.72 2.42 -26.30
N THR A 292 -8.70 3.25 -26.64
CA THR A 292 -9.40 4.07 -25.64
C THR A 292 -10.43 3.25 -24.87
N LEU A 293 -10.82 3.73 -23.68
CA LEU A 293 -11.87 3.07 -22.91
C LEU A 293 -13.23 3.12 -23.65
N GLU A 294 -13.49 4.22 -24.34
CA GLU A 294 -14.69 4.40 -25.16
C GLU A 294 -14.82 3.34 -26.27
N ASP A 295 -13.70 2.91 -26.86
CA ASP A 295 -13.67 1.87 -27.89
C ASP A 295 -13.82 0.44 -27.30
N ALA A 296 -13.46 0.26 -26.02
CA ALA A 296 -13.47 -1.04 -25.37
C ALA A 296 -14.74 -1.35 -24.59
N VAL A 297 -15.46 -0.31 -24.15
CA VAL A 297 -16.47 -0.40 -23.10
C VAL A 297 -17.66 -1.31 -23.45
N ALA A 298 -18.08 -1.35 -24.69
CA ALA A 298 -19.23 -2.15 -25.14
C ALA A 298 -18.95 -3.65 -25.23
N ASP A 299 -17.68 -4.04 -25.37
CA ASP A 299 -17.26 -5.43 -25.65
C ASP A 299 -16.70 -6.16 -24.43
N ALA A 300 -16.27 -5.42 -23.40
CA ALA A 300 -15.57 -6.01 -22.27
C ALA A 300 -16.51 -6.54 -21.17
N ASP A 301 -16.03 -7.57 -20.50
CA ASP A 301 -16.69 -8.24 -19.39
C ASP A 301 -16.14 -7.81 -18.03
N ILE A 302 -14.86 -7.37 -18.00
CA ILE A 302 -14.12 -7.03 -16.78
C ILE A 302 -13.36 -5.72 -17.02
N PHE A 303 -13.43 -4.79 -16.08
CA PHE A 303 -12.74 -3.50 -16.10
C PHE A 303 -11.95 -3.31 -14.82
N ILE A 304 -10.64 -3.08 -14.95
CA ILE A 304 -9.73 -2.91 -13.82
C ILE A 304 -8.94 -1.61 -13.98
N THR A 305 -9.05 -0.72 -12.99
CA THR A 305 -8.25 0.52 -12.93
C THR A 305 -6.94 0.30 -12.15
N THR A 306 -5.86 0.91 -12.64
CA THR A 306 -4.48 0.68 -12.15
C THR A 306 -3.60 1.93 -12.22
N THR A 307 -4.21 3.13 -12.26
CA THR A 307 -3.50 4.35 -12.68
C THR A 307 -3.06 5.26 -11.53
N GLY A 308 -3.71 5.16 -10.37
CA GLY A 308 -3.53 6.13 -9.28
C GLY A 308 -4.10 7.53 -9.60
N ASN A 309 -4.85 7.67 -10.71
CA ASN A 309 -5.51 8.90 -11.12
C ASN A 309 -6.97 8.93 -10.60
N LYS A 310 -7.76 9.87 -11.03
CA LYS A 310 -9.18 9.96 -10.69
C LYS A 310 -10.05 9.89 -11.94
N ASP A 311 -11.33 9.47 -11.77
CA ASP A 311 -12.36 9.50 -12.80
C ASP A 311 -11.95 8.77 -14.11
N VAL A 312 -11.18 7.69 -13.98
CA VAL A 312 -10.75 6.86 -15.11
C VAL A 312 -11.96 6.12 -15.69
N ILE A 313 -12.75 5.47 -14.82
CA ILE A 313 -14.06 4.92 -15.20
C ILE A 313 -15.15 5.88 -14.72
N ARG A 314 -15.78 6.56 -15.67
CA ARG A 314 -16.84 7.53 -15.42
C ARG A 314 -18.22 6.91 -15.55
N ILE A 315 -19.25 7.65 -15.11
CA ILE A 315 -20.64 7.19 -15.15
C ILE A 315 -21.12 6.87 -16.58
N GLU A 316 -20.68 7.61 -17.59
CA GLU A 316 -20.99 7.34 -18.99
C GLU A 316 -20.41 6.01 -19.48
N HIS A 317 -19.19 5.63 -19.02
CA HIS A 317 -18.61 4.33 -19.34
C HIS A 317 -19.46 3.21 -18.71
N MET A 318 -19.82 3.33 -17.43
CA MET A 318 -20.62 2.32 -16.73
C MET A 318 -22.01 2.13 -17.38
N ARG A 319 -22.60 3.18 -17.94
CA ARG A 319 -23.86 3.09 -18.72
C ARG A 319 -23.71 2.34 -20.03
N ALA A 320 -22.53 2.36 -20.64
CA ALA A 320 -22.24 1.71 -21.91
C ALA A 320 -21.72 0.27 -21.77
N MET A 321 -21.42 -0.18 -20.55
CA MET A 321 -20.94 -1.54 -20.26
C MET A 321 -21.99 -2.60 -20.55
N LYS A 322 -21.54 -3.83 -20.78
CA LYS A 322 -22.43 -5.01 -20.83
C LYS A 322 -23.19 -5.18 -19.51
N ASP A 323 -24.35 -5.82 -19.58
CA ASP A 323 -25.05 -6.27 -18.38
C ASP A 323 -24.16 -7.24 -17.58
N MET A 324 -24.07 -7.03 -16.27
CA MET A 324 -23.25 -7.78 -15.33
C MET A 324 -21.73 -7.67 -15.56
N ALA A 325 -21.25 -6.59 -16.19
CA ALA A 325 -19.83 -6.29 -16.28
C ALA A 325 -19.23 -6.12 -14.87
N ILE A 326 -18.04 -6.69 -14.65
CA ILE A 326 -17.30 -6.60 -13.38
C ILE A 326 -16.41 -5.36 -13.45
N VAL A 327 -16.53 -4.49 -12.46
CA VAL A 327 -15.76 -3.25 -12.34
C VAL A 327 -15.01 -3.27 -11.01
N GLY A 328 -13.70 -3.08 -11.06
CA GLY A 328 -12.86 -3.07 -9.87
C GLY A 328 -11.63 -2.20 -10.00
N ASN A 329 -11.06 -1.86 -8.89
CA ASN A 329 -9.85 -1.06 -8.77
C ASN A 329 -8.76 -1.83 -8.02
N ILE A 330 -7.53 -1.67 -8.45
CA ILE A 330 -6.35 -2.19 -7.75
C ILE A 330 -5.34 -1.06 -7.44
N GLY A 331 -5.72 0.19 -7.72
CA GLY A 331 -5.01 1.39 -7.25
C GLY A 331 -5.35 1.69 -5.78
N HIS A 332 -4.54 2.52 -5.14
CA HIS A 332 -4.63 2.73 -3.69
C HIS A 332 -5.95 3.33 -3.23
N PHE A 333 -6.48 4.35 -3.91
CA PHE A 333 -7.72 5.03 -3.55
C PHE A 333 -8.92 4.66 -4.43
N ASP A 334 -10.12 4.96 -3.94
CA ASP A 334 -11.40 4.64 -4.56
C ASP A 334 -11.85 5.64 -5.64
N ASN A 335 -11.06 6.67 -5.93
CA ASN A 335 -11.43 7.76 -6.84
C ASN A 335 -11.16 7.47 -8.33
N GLU A 336 -10.54 6.36 -8.67
CA GLU A 336 -10.34 5.96 -10.08
C GLU A 336 -11.67 5.61 -10.77
N ILE A 337 -12.66 5.15 -10.00
CA ILE A 337 -14.02 4.87 -10.46
C ILE A 337 -14.95 5.92 -9.86
N GLN A 338 -15.81 6.54 -10.65
CA GLN A 338 -16.77 7.56 -10.18
C GLN A 338 -17.88 6.95 -9.31
N VAL A 339 -17.53 6.31 -8.21
CA VAL A 339 -18.47 5.66 -7.27
C VAL A 339 -19.41 6.68 -6.64
N ALA A 340 -18.92 7.88 -6.33
CA ALA A 340 -19.76 8.96 -5.77
C ALA A 340 -20.99 9.27 -6.63
N ASN A 341 -20.87 9.14 -7.95
CA ASN A 341 -21.98 9.37 -8.88
C ASN A 341 -23.01 8.23 -8.90
N LEU A 342 -22.70 7.10 -8.26
CA LEU A 342 -23.59 5.94 -8.14
C LEU A 342 -24.47 6.00 -6.88
N LYS A 343 -24.27 6.94 -5.94
CA LYS A 343 -25.00 7.02 -4.65
C LYS A 343 -26.54 7.01 -4.82
N ASN A 344 -27.06 7.56 -5.93
CA ASN A 344 -28.50 7.61 -6.20
C ASN A 344 -29.02 6.46 -7.08
N HIS A 345 -28.18 5.49 -7.41
CA HIS A 345 -28.57 4.29 -8.15
C HIS A 345 -29.08 3.22 -7.19
N LYS A 346 -29.75 2.21 -7.73
CA LYS A 346 -30.18 1.08 -6.90
C LYS A 346 -29.01 0.11 -6.71
N TRP A 347 -28.58 -0.02 -5.47
CA TRP A 347 -27.58 -0.97 -5.02
C TRP A 347 -28.23 -2.21 -4.46
N THR A 348 -27.66 -3.37 -4.79
CA THR A 348 -28.03 -4.66 -4.22
C THR A 348 -26.74 -5.33 -3.75
N ASN A 349 -26.53 -5.40 -2.44
CA ASN A 349 -25.39 -6.14 -1.89
C ASN A 349 -25.59 -7.63 -2.14
N ILE A 350 -24.63 -8.27 -2.80
CA ILE A 350 -24.66 -9.70 -3.11
C ILE A 350 -23.99 -10.49 -1.98
N LYS A 351 -22.85 -10.00 -1.53
CA LYS A 351 -22.09 -10.47 -0.37
C LYS A 351 -21.07 -9.38 0.01
N GLU A 352 -20.32 -9.58 1.08
CA GLU A 352 -19.30 -8.63 1.50
C GLU A 352 -18.42 -8.20 0.32
N GLN A 353 -18.26 -6.89 0.12
CA GLN A 353 -17.41 -6.28 -0.91
C GLN A 353 -17.82 -6.59 -2.36
N VAL A 354 -19.06 -7.01 -2.59
CA VAL A 354 -19.60 -7.29 -3.94
C VAL A 354 -21.00 -6.72 -4.06
N ASP A 355 -21.14 -5.66 -4.83
CA ASP A 355 -22.37 -4.92 -5.01
C ASP A 355 -22.81 -4.93 -6.49
N MET A 356 -24.08 -5.20 -6.72
CA MET A 356 -24.70 -5.04 -8.03
C MET A 356 -25.43 -3.68 -8.09
N ILE A 357 -25.14 -2.92 -9.13
CA ILE A 357 -25.71 -1.57 -9.32
C ILE A 357 -26.50 -1.53 -10.62
N GLU A 358 -27.77 -1.13 -10.53
CA GLU A 358 -28.64 -0.95 -11.69
C GLU A 358 -28.41 0.42 -12.33
N MET A 359 -28.04 0.43 -13.61
CA MET A 359 -27.80 1.64 -14.36
C MET A 359 -29.10 2.13 -15.06
N PRO A 360 -29.29 3.45 -15.24
CA PRO A 360 -30.45 3.98 -15.92
C PRO A 360 -30.60 3.51 -17.38
N SER A 361 -29.52 3.06 -18.00
CA SER A 361 -29.48 2.43 -19.33
C SER A 361 -30.10 1.03 -19.36
N GLY A 362 -30.42 0.44 -18.20
CA GLY A 362 -31.05 -0.87 -18.08
C GLY A 362 -30.05 -2.02 -17.86
N ASN A 363 -28.75 -1.78 -18.05
CA ASN A 363 -27.71 -2.75 -17.69
C ASN A 363 -27.40 -2.68 -16.17
N ARG A 364 -26.80 -3.73 -15.66
CA ARG A 364 -26.28 -3.83 -14.28
C ARG A 364 -24.76 -3.98 -14.32
N ILE A 365 -24.09 -3.47 -13.33
CA ILE A 365 -22.66 -3.70 -13.15
C ILE A 365 -22.42 -4.35 -11.78
N ILE A 366 -21.33 -5.11 -11.66
CA ILE A 366 -20.84 -5.65 -10.39
C ILE A 366 -19.64 -4.81 -9.99
N LEU A 367 -19.79 -4.03 -8.93
CA LEU A 367 -18.71 -3.22 -8.35
C LEU A 367 -18.04 -4.00 -7.21
N LEU A 368 -16.71 -4.10 -7.25
CA LEU A 368 -15.92 -4.78 -6.25
C LEU A 368 -15.35 -3.77 -5.24
N SER A 369 -15.43 -4.12 -3.96
CA SER A 369 -14.87 -3.35 -2.82
C SER A 369 -15.26 -1.87 -2.84
N GLU A 370 -16.45 -1.53 -3.35
CA GLU A 370 -16.94 -0.16 -3.48
C GLU A 370 -15.95 0.77 -4.24
N GLY A 371 -15.19 0.21 -5.18
CA GLY A 371 -14.15 0.93 -5.93
C GLY A 371 -12.80 1.03 -5.25
N ARG A 372 -12.64 0.48 -4.03
CA ARG A 372 -11.34 0.37 -3.32
C ARG A 372 -10.55 -0.82 -3.82
N LEU A 373 -9.36 -1.06 -3.22
CA LEU A 373 -8.46 -2.16 -3.55
C LEU A 373 -9.15 -3.54 -3.48
N LEU A 374 -9.54 -4.08 -4.63
CA LEU A 374 -10.25 -5.36 -4.70
C LEU A 374 -9.40 -6.57 -4.25
N ASN A 375 -8.09 -6.52 -4.44
CA ASN A 375 -7.19 -7.59 -4.04
C ASN A 375 -7.07 -7.74 -2.52
N LEU A 376 -7.31 -6.67 -1.77
CA LEU A 376 -7.38 -6.66 -0.31
C LEU A 376 -8.81 -6.79 0.22
N GLY A 377 -9.75 -6.05 -0.37
CA GLY A 377 -11.15 -6.09 0.06
C GLY A 377 -11.82 -7.44 -0.24
N ASN A 378 -11.59 -8.00 -1.41
CA ASN A 378 -12.18 -9.27 -1.86
C ASN A 378 -11.28 -10.50 -1.64
N ALA A 379 -10.00 -10.31 -1.28
CA ALA A 379 -9.05 -11.40 -1.04
C ALA A 379 -8.12 -11.05 0.13
N THR A 380 -6.87 -11.49 0.06
CA THR A 380 -5.87 -11.37 1.16
C THR A 380 -4.66 -10.50 0.78
N GLY A 381 -4.73 -9.83 -0.37
CA GLY A 381 -3.67 -8.96 -0.86
C GLY A 381 -2.51 -9.70 -1.53
N HIS A 382 -1.35 -9.09 -1.52
CA HIS A 382 -0.15 -9.63 -2.15
C HIS A 382 0.45 -10.78 -1.34
N PRO A 383 1.08 -11.80 -1.99
CA PRO A 383 1.65 -12.95 -1.31
C PRO A 383 2.87 -12.58 -0.47
N SER A 384 3.14 -13.41 0.55
CA SER A 384 4.17 -13.15 1.56
C SER A 384 5.56 -12.92 0.98
N PHE A 385 5.98 -13.68 -0.04
CA PHE A 385 7.30 -13.55 -0.63
C PHE A 385 7.55 -12.16 -1.26
N VAL A 386 6.55 -11.61 -1.97
CA VAL A 386 6.69 -10.28 -2.58
C VAL A 386 6.62 -9.18 -1.52
N MET A 387 5.76 -9.35 -0.51
CA MET A 387 5.68 -8.40 0.61
C MET A 387 6.95 -8.44 1.49
N SER A 388 7.65 -9.57 1.54
CA SER A 388 8.96 -9.64 2.17
C SER A 388 9.95 -8.65 1.55
N ALA A 389 9.96 -8.49 0.22
CA ALA A 389 10.84 -7.51 -0.43
C ALA A 389 10.47 -6.07 -0.04
N SER A 390 9.19 -5.70 -0.09
CA SER A 390 8.69 -4.38 0.31
C SER A 390 9.00 -4.08 1.77
N PHE A 391 8.68 -4.99 2.66
CA PHE A 391 8.82 -4.79 4.10
C PHE A 391 10.27 -4.85 4.58
N THR A 392 11.15 -5.59 3.89
CA THR A 392 12.60 -5.50 4.13
C THR A 392 13.11 -4.10 3.80
N ASN A 393 12.64 -3.47 2.71
CA ASN A 393 12.92 -2.06 2.41
C ASN A 393 12.39 -1.13 3.52
N GLN A 394 11.18 -1.37 4.05
CA GLN A 394 10.61 -0.57 5.14
C GLN A 394 11.47 -0.65 6.41
N VAL A 395 11.86 -1.84 6.82
CA VAL A 395 12.72 -2.02 8.01
C VAL A 395 14.05 -1.31 7.83
N LEU A 396 14.69 -1.44 6.66
CA LEU A 396 15.95 -0.75 6.37
C LEU A 396 15.78 0.77 6.33
N ALA A 397 14.64 1.28 5.80
CA ALA A 397 14.31 2.70 5.80
C ALA A 397 14.12 3.24 7.23
N GLN A 398 13.44 2.50 8.10
CA GLN A 398 13.27 2.88 9.50
C GLN A 398 14.62 2.89 10.25
N ILE A 399 15.49 1.91 10.01
CA ILE A 399 16.84 1.89 10.57
C ILE A 399 17.65 3.09 10.08
N GLU A 400 17.61 3.40 8.79
CA GLU A 400 18.34 4.52 8.19
C GLU A 400 17.87 5.86 8.78
N LEU A 401 16.56 6.09 8.86
CA LEU A 401 15.98 7.29 9.46
C LEU A 401 16.30 7.43 10.94
N TRP A 402 16.29 6.31 11.69
CA TRP A 402 16.54 6.34 13.11
C TRP A 402 18.00 6.57 13.45
N THR A 403 18.92 5.88 12.75
CA THR A 403 20.36 5.87 13.07
C THR A 403 21.14 6.99 12.38
N LYS A 404 20.66 7.50 11.24
CA LYS A 404 21.33 8.51 10.41
C LYS A 404 20.43 9.67 10.04
N GLY A 405 19.30 9.86 10.71
CA GLY A 405 18.33 10.92 10.38
C GLY A 405 18.93 12.31 10.33
N ASP A 406 19.94 12.59 11.17
CA ASP A 406 20.65 13.88 11.21
C ASP A 406 21.50 14.17 9.92
N GLU A 407 21.75 13.17 9.09
CA GLU A 407 22.46 13.29 7.80
C GLU A 407 21.50 13.69 6.66
N TYR A 408 20.19 13.59 6.89
CA TYR A 408 19.16 13.87 5.89
C TYR A 408 18.51 15.25 6.12
N ASN A 409 18.34 15.99 5.03
CA ASN A 409 17.52 17.21 5.04
C ASN A 409 16.02 16.85 4.93
N ASN A 410 15.15 17.82 5.16
CA ASN A 410 13.69 17.69 5.02
C ASN A 410 13.29 17.57 3.52
N LYS A 411 13.58 16.43 2.92
CA LYS A 411 13.32 16.08 1.51
C LYS A 411 12.89 14.64 1.40
N VAL A 412 12.46 14.24 0.21
CA VAL A 412 12.18 12.84 -0.13
C VAL A 412 13.43 12.19 -0.71
N TYR A 413 13.81 11.05 -0.17
CA TYR A 413 14.93 10.22 -0.60
C TYR A 413 14.46 8.84 -1.01
N ILE A 414 15.24 8.15 -1.83
CA ILE A 414 15.10 6.71 -2.11
C ILE A 414 16.20 6.00 -1.34
N LEU A 415 15.94 4.77 -0.89
CA LEU A 415 16.97 3.97 -0.23
C LEU A 415 18.24 3.86 -1.10
N PRO A 416 19.43 3.98 -0.50
CA PRO A 416 20.69 3.79 -1.20
C PRO A 416 20.75 2.46 -1.97
N LYS A 417 21.35 2.47 -3.15
CA LYS A 417 21.39 1.32 -4.07
C LYS A 417 21.94 0.04 -3.44
N HIS A 418 22.92 0.17 -2.57
CA HIS A 418 23.48 -1.00 -1.87
C HIS A 418 22.47 -1.68 -0.92
N LEU A 419 21.55 -0.91 -0.32
CA LEU A 419 20.47 -1.47 0.50
C LEU A 419 19.39 -2.13 -0.37
N ASP A 420 19.04 -1.53 -1.51
CA ASP A 420 18.12 -2.12 -2.49
C ASP A 420 18.68 -3.47 -3.02
N GLU A 421 19.98 -3.54 -3.35
CA GLU A 421 20.63 -4.81 -3.71
C GLU A 421 20.69 -5.81 -2.54
N LYS A 422 20.89 -5.34 -1.30
CA LYS A 422 20.83 -6.19 -0.10
C LYS A 422 19.47 -6.87 0.01
N VAL A 423 18.38 -6.13 -0.17
CA VAL A 423 17.02 -6.71 -0.18
C VAL A 423 16.95 -7.85 -1.19
N ALA A 424 17.37 -7.63 -2.44
CA ALA A 424 17.35 -8.68 -3.45
C ALA A 424 18.16 -9.92 -3.02
N ARG A 425 19.39 -9.73 -2.52
CA ARG A 425 20.27 -10.83 -2.09
C ARG A 425 19.64 -11.70 -1.00
N LEU A 426 18.97 -11.10 -0.03
CA LEU A 426 18.29 -11.82 1.07
C LEU A 426 17.17 -12.75 0.59
N HIS A 427 16.64 -12.55 -0.62
CA HIS A 427 15.57 -13.36 -1.20
C HIS A 427 16.06 -14.46 -2.13
N LEU A 428 17.28 -14.36 -2.68
CA LEU A 428 17.76 -15.25 -3.75
C LEU A 428 17.92 -16.69 -3.28
N GLU A 429 18.46 -16.91 -2.09
CA GLU A 429 18.69 -18.24 -1.55
C GLU A 429 17.39 -19.04 -1.42
N ARG A 430 16.32 -18.40 -0.95
CA ARG A 430 14.99 -19.02 -0.75
C ARG A 430 14.42 -19.62 -2.04
N ILE A 431 14.72 -19.00 -3.19
CA ILE A 431 14.26 -19.48 -4.51
C ILE A 431 15.34 -20.23 -5.30
N GLY A 432 16.43 -20.59 -4.63
CA GLY A 432 17.51 -21.41 -5.21
C GLY A 432 18.34 -20.72 -6.29
N VAL A 433 18.35 -19.37 -6.33
CA VAL A 433 19.12 -18.59 -7.29
C VAL A 433 20.60 -18.57 -6.90
N LYS A 434 21.47 -18.82 -7.86
CA LYS A 434 22.93 -18.70 -7.72
C LYS A 434 23.43 -17.59 -8.64
N LEU A 435 24.02 -16.55 -8.05
CA LEU A 435 24.59 -15.44 -8.82
C LEU A 435 25.97 -15.85 -9.40
N SER A 436 26.23 -15.36 -10.61
CA SER A 436 27.60 -15.33 -11.14
C SER A 436 28.40 -14.25 -10.41
N SER A 437 29.68 -14.47 -10.22
CA SER A 437 30.61 -13.49 -9.61
C SER A 437 31.50 -12.88 -10.68
N LEU A 438 31.81 -11.59 -10.52
CA LEU A 438 32.80 -10.90 -11.34
C LEU A 438 34.22 -11.19 -10.80
N ASN A 439 35.16 -11.45 -11.70
CA ASN A 439 36.57 -11.32 -11.35
C ASN A 439 36.99 -9.85 -11.41
N LYS A 440 38.19 -9.53 -10.90
CA LYS A 440 38.68 -8.15 -10.85
C LYS A 440 38.76 -7.49 -12.23
N GLU A 441 39.23 -8.21 -13.25
CA GLU A 441 39.37 -7.68 -14.60
C GLU A 441 38.02 -7.32 -15.22
N GLN A 442 37.00 -8.14 -15.00
CA GLN A 442 35.63 -7.87 -15.42
C GLN A 442 35.02 -6.68 -14.69
N ALA A 443 35.22 -6.59 -13.39
CA ALA A 443 34.73 -5.48 -12.57
C ALA A 443 35.39 -4.15 -12.97
N ASP A 444 36.70 -4.14 -13.16
CA ASP A 444 37.46 -2.98 -13.63
C ASP A 444 37.01 -2.55 -15.03
N TYR A 445 36.72 -3.49 -15.93
CA TYR A 445 36.26 -3.18 -17.31
C TYR A 445 34.91 -2.43 -17.33
N ILE A 446 33.98 -2.80 -16.45
CA ILE A 446 32.67 -2.15 -16.40
C ILE A 446 32.58 -1.06 -15.31
N GLY A 447 33.66 -0.81 -14.57
CA GLY A 447 33.77 0.28 -13.62
C GLY A 447 32.92 0.09 -12.35
N VAL A 448 32.79 -1.17 -11.85
CA VAL A 448 32.06 -1.48 -10.62
C VAL A 448 32.92 -2.26 -9.64
N SER A 449 32.48 -2.36 -8.38
CA SER A 449 33.08 -3.31 -7.41
C SER A 449 32.68 -4.76 -7.75
N THR A 450 33.51 -5.74 -7.39
CA THR A 450 33.18 -7.18 -7.48
C THR A 450 31.96 -7.54 -6.65
N GLU A 451 31.65 -6.77 -5.59
CA GLU A 451 30.55 -6.99 -4.67
C GLU A 451 29.31 -6.12 -4.96
N GLY A 452 29.41 -5.23 -5.93
CA GLY A 452 28.35 -4.26 -6.23
C GLY A 452 28.52 -2.92 -5.47
N PRO A 453 27.56 -1.99 -5.58
CA PRO A 453 26.40 -2.08 -6.44
C PRO A 453 26.75 -2.16 -7.94
N PHE A 454 26.01 -2.98 -8.69
CA PHE A 454 26.31 -3.25 -10.11
C PHE A 454 25.71 -2.23 -11.07
N LYS A 455 24.84 -1.35 -10.56
CA LYS A 455 24.19 -0.25 -11.32
C LYS A 455 24.31 1.06 -10.55
N PRO A 456 24.38 2.19 -11.26
CA PRO A 456 24.42 3.51 -10.62
C PRO A 456 23.09 3.83 -9.91
N GLU A 457 23.12 4.77 -8.97
CA GLU A 457 21.99 5.17 -8.13
C GLU A 457 20.71 5.51 -8.91
N HIS A 458 20.84 6.14 -10.07
CA HIS A 458 19.71 6.57 -10.90
C HIS A 458 19.09 5.45 -11.75
N TYR A 459 19.69 4.26 -11.80
CA TYR A 459 19.18 3.18 -12.66
C TYR A 459 17.94 2.51 -12.04
N ARG A 460 16.89 2.32 -12.81
CA ARG A 460 15.57 1.84 -12.36
C ARG A 460 15.09 0.53 -13.02
N TYR A 461 15.92 -0.23 -13.68
CA TYR A 461 15.65 -1.56 -14.28
C TYR A 461 14.48 -1.62 -15.26
#